data_4266bab570a0c818f73758368ea881cc
#
_entry.id   4266bab570a0c818f73758368ea881cc
#
_cell.length_a   1.000
_cell.length_b   1.000
_cell.length_c   1.000
_cell.angle_alpha   90.00
_cell.angle_beta   90.00
_cell.angle_gamma   90.00
#
_symmetry.space_group_name_H-M   'P 1'
#
loop_
_entity.id
_entity.type
_entity.pdbx_description
1 polymer ?
#
loop_
_entity_poly.entity_id
_entity_poly.type
_entity_poly.pdbx_seq_one_letter_code
_entity_poly.pdbx_strand_id
1 'polypeptide(L)'
;MRFMVAGIAPALVWATAVVAQPRGPVDCEEAGAGLWSIAPGEDGSGLRSFYNGQVTVVALNLIEPAAVPGGVAIVMPGVERDDEPTSPACWAFTGFDWVEVGAATAEYDPAQGLLLTLPISRWEEERQRSVPAAPLRIRIDLRRGRVDVVGSVNR
;
A
#
# COMPACT_ATOMS: atom_id res chain seq x y z
N MET A 1 -52.10 -6.31 -44.24
CA MET A 1 -51.52 -5.58 -43.16
C MET A 1 -50.59 -6.54 -42.40
N ARG A 2 -49.24 -6.37 -42.54
CA ARG A 2 -48.22 -7.20 -41.87
C ARG A 2 -47.56 -6.33 -40.79
N PHE A 3 -47.76 -6.69 -39.53
CA PHE A 3 -47.07 -6.04 -38.40
C PHE A 3 -45.68 -6.66 -38.23
N MET A 4 -44.64 -5.85 -38.43
CA MET A 4 -43.27 -6.21 -38.03
C MET A 4 -43.13 -5.90 -36.54
N VAL A 5 -42.87 -6.94 -35.76
CA VAL A 5 -42.46 -6.79 -34.32
C VAL A 5 -40.94 -6.68 -34.31
N ALA A 6 -40.44 -5.50 -34.00
CA ALA A 6 -39.01 -5.28 -33.79
C ALA A 6 -38.63 -5.79 -32.36
N GLY A 7 -37.82 -6.84 -32.31
CA GLY A 7 -37.28 -7.37 -31.08
C GLY A 7 -36.14 -6.47 -30.55
N ILE A 8 -36.32 -5.92 -29.37
CA ILE A 8 -35.25 -5.20 -28.63
C ILE A 8 -34.42 -6.25 -27.87
N ALA A 9 -33.17 -6.44 -28.29
CA ALA A 9 -32.23 -7.29 -27.56
C ALA A 9 -31.67 -6.51 -26.33
N PRO A 10 -31.68 -7.09 -25.11
CA PRO A 10 -31.07 -6.44 -23.96
C PRO A 10 -29.54 -6.49 -24.08
N ALA A 11 -28.91 -5.32 -24.05
CA ALA A 11 -27.45 -5.20 -23.91
C ALA A 11 -27.04 -5.58 -22.50
N LEU A 12 -26.32 -6.70 -22.34
CA LEU A 12 -25.66 -7.05 -21.07
C LEU A 12 -24.48 -6.11 -20.85
N VAL A 13 -24.64 -5.20 -19.88
CA VAL A 13 -23.55 -4.38 -19.38
C VAL A 13 -22.76 -5.22 -18.39
N TRP A 14 -21.55 -5.62 -18.77
CA TRP A 14 -20.60 -6.27 -17.86
C TRP A 14 -20.01 -5.20 -16.94
N ALA A 15 -20.41 -5.19 -15.68
CA ALA A 15 -19.75 -4.39 -14.65
C ALA A 15 -18.38 -5.02 -14.37
N THR A 16 -17.31 -4.41 -14.84
CA THR A 16 -15.95 -4.77 -14.43
C THR A 16 -15.76 -4.30 -13.00
N ALA A 17 -15.62 -5.25 -12.06
CA ALA A 17 -15.24 -4.94 -10.69
C ALA A 17 -13.86 -4.25 -10.71
N VAL A 18 -13.81 -2.99 -10.33
CA VAL A 18 -12.54 -2.27 -10.12
C VAL A 18 -11.90 -2.85 -8.87
N VAL A 19 -10.92 -3.71 -9.05
CA VAL A 19 -10.12 -4.23 -7.94
C VAL A 19 -9.26 -3.09 -7.43
N ALA A 20 -9.45 -2.69 -6.17
CA ALA A 20 -8.58 -1.71 -5.51
C ALA A 20 -7.14 -2.23 -5.56
N GLN A 21 -6.26 -1.46 -6.20
CA GLN A 21 -4.82 -1.77 -6.28
C GLN A 21 -4.06 -0.92 -5.26
N PRO A 22 -2.99 -1.45 -4.66
CA PRO A 22 -2.10 -0.65 -3.83
C PRO A 22 -1.66 0.62 -4.56
N ARG A 23 -1.78 1.75 -3.88
CA ARG A 23 -1.36 3.07 -4.37
C ARG A 23 -0.14 3.52 -3.60
N GLY A 24 0.74 4.24 -4.23
CA GLY A 24 1.97 4.80 -3.66
C GLY A 24 3.19 4.52 -4.55
N PRO A 25 4.35 5.00 -4.15
CA PRO A 25 4.59 5.82 -2.96
C PRO A 25 4.01 7.25 -3.09
N VAL A 26 3.41 7.73 -2.03
CA VAL A 26 3.04 9.15 -1.86
C VAL A 26 3.64 9.66 -0.55
N ASP A 27 3.84 10.96 -0.42
CA ASP A 27 4.28 11.55 0.85
C ASP A 27 3.27 11.26 1.97
N CYS A 28 3.76 11.01 3.19
CA CYS A 28 2.89 10.68 4.32
C CYS A 28 1.87 11.79 4.65
N GLU A 29 2.25 13.04 4.53
CA GLU A 29 1.35 14.17 4.76
C GLU A 29 0.26 14.22 3.69
N GLU A 30 0.63 14.03 2.41
CA GLU A 30 -0.31 13.94 1.30
C GLU A 30 -1.27 12.76 1.45
N ALA A 31 -0.80 11.63 1.98
CA ALA A 31 -1.62 10.47 2.27
C ALA A 31 -2.53 10.64 3.51
N GLY A 32 -2.42 11.74 4.26
CA GLY A 32 -3.10 11.93 5.52
C GLY A 32 -2.58 11.03 6.66
N ALA A 33 -1.36 10.49 6.51
CA ALA A 33 -0.74 9.64 7.50
C ALA A 33 -0.14 10.50 8.63
N GLY A 34 -0.79 10.53 9.78
CA GLY A 34 -0.35 11.22 10.99
C GLY A 34 -0.27 10.29 12.18
N LEU A 35 0.07 10.83 13.34
CA LEU A 35 0.16 10.04 14.58
C LEU A 35 -1.16 9.34 14.93
N TRP A 36 -2.28 9.93 14.56
CA TRP A 36 -3.63 9.39 14.79
C TRP A 36 -3.98 8.20 13.89
N SER A 37 -3.26 8.02 12.79
CA SER A 37 -3.47 6.91 11.85
C SER A 37 -2.58 5.71 12.14
N ILE A 38 -1.67 5.78 13.11
CA ILE A 38 -0.81 4.66 13.46
C ILE A 38 -1.65 3.53 14.06
N ALA A 39 -1.52 2.33 13.50
CA ALA A 39 -2.16 1.11 13.97
C ALA A 39 -1.09 0.16 14.57
N PRO A 40 -0.71 0.34 15.86
CA PRO A 40 0.43 -0.37 16.44
C PRO A 40 0.21 -1.87 16.59
N GLY A 41 -1.04 -2.36 16.46
CA GLY A 41 -1.43 -3.72 16.82
C GLY A 41 -1.48 -3.90 18.35
N GLU A 42 -2.17 -4.95 18.83
CA GLU A 42 -2.32 -5.21 20.28
C GLU A 42 -0.98 -5.55 20.96
N ASP A 43 -0.05 -6.14 20.22
CA ASP A 43 1.27 -6.59 20.67
C ASP A 43 2.43 -5.73 20.13
N GLY A 44 2.14 -4.60 19.48
CA GLY A 44 3.12 -3.76 18.79
C GLY A 44 3.55 -4.29 17.41
N SER A 45 2.91 -5.34 16.89
CA SER A 45 3.23 -5.94 15.58
C SER A 45 2.99 -5.01 14.39
N GLY A 46 2.26 -3.91 14.59
CA GLY A 46 2.03 -2.87 13.58
C GLY A 46 3.24 -1.97 13.32
N LEU A 47 4.35 -2.14 14.04
CA LEU A 47 5.58 -1.37 13.86
C LEU A 47 6.78 -2.29 13.82
N ARG A 48 7.64 -2.15 12.81
CA ARG A 48 8.85 -2.96 12.68
C ARG A 48 9.98 -2.20 12.01
N SER A 49 11.19 -2.36 12.54
CA SER A 49 12.39 -1.75 11.97
C SER A 49 13.23 -2.78 11.24
N PHE A 50 13.86 -2.31 10.14
CA PHE A 50 14.74 -3.08 9.27
C PHE A 50 16.03 -2.32 9.03
N TYR A 51 17.03 -3.00 8.49
CA TYR A 51 18.31 -2.41 8.10
C TYR A 51 18.95 -1.60 9.23
N ASN A 52 19.20 -2.27 10.37
CA ASN A 52 19.77 -1.67 11.59
C ASN A 52 18.99 -0.46 12.12
N GLY A 53 17.65 -0.47 11.99
CA GLY A 53 16.79 0.60 12.47
C GLY A 53 16.67 1.81 11.53
N GLN A 54 17.34 1.78 10.37
CA GLN A 54 17.26 2.89 9.42
C GLN A 54 15.93 2.95 8.65
N VAL A 55 15.24 1.83 8.51
CA VAL A 55 13.93 1.77 7.87
C VAL A 55 12.91 1.32 8.90
N THR A 56 11.91 2.14 9.16
CA THR A 56 10.79 1.79 10.03
C THR A 56 9.52 1.67 9.19
N VAL A 57 8.85 0.54 9.36
CA VAL A 57 7.58 0.23 8.71
C VAL A 57 6.48 0.35 9.75
N VAL A 58 5.44 1.10 9.45
CA VAL A 58 4.34 1.40 10.37
C VAL A 58 3.02 1.08 9.69
N ALA A 59 2.20 0.22 10.28
CA ALA A 59 0.83 -0.01 9.84
C ALA A 59 -0.01 1.25 10.10
N LEU A 60 -0.86 1.60 9.14
CA LEU A 60 -1.77 2.73 9.23
C LEU A 60 -3.21 2.27 9.14
N ASN A 61 -4.06 2.95 9.90
CA ASN A 61 -5.51 2.91 9.76
C ASN A 61 -5.98 4.32 9.37
N LEU A 62 -6.23 4.52 8.09
CA LEU A 62 -6.63 5.80 7.53
C LEU A 62 -8.15 5.91 7.59
N ILE A 63 -8.65 6.79 8.45
CA ILE A 63 -10.08 6.89 8.77
C ILE A 63 -10.92 7.45 7.62
N GLU A 64 -10.33 8.04 6.58
CA GLU A 64 -11.05 8.73 5.51
C GLU A 64 -10.45 8.51 4.12
N PRO A 65 -11.32 8.46 3.14
CA PRO A 65 -12.75 8.20 2.95
C PRO A 65 -13.05 6.73 2.59
N ALA A 66 -12.85 5.97 3.44
CA ALA A 66 -13.23 4.77 4.04
C ALA A 66 -13.72 3.48 3.41
N ALA A 67 -13.57 3.18 2.17
CA ALA A 67 -13.81 1.79 1.73
C ALA A 67 -12.59 0.87 1.94
N VAL A 68 -11.40 1.43 2.19
CA VAL A 68 -10.12 0.70 2.26
C VAL A 68 -9.18 1.42 3.24
N PRO A 69 -9.41 1.29 4.57
CA PRO A 69 -8.72 2.09 5.58
C PRO A 69 -7.25 1.72 5.79
N GLY A 70 -6.80 0.60 5.24
CA GLY A 70 -5.45 0.10 5.44
C GLY A 70 -4.40 0.90 4.67
N GLY A 71 -3.30 1.14 5.35
CA GLY A 71 -2.11 1.76 4.79
C GLY A 71 -0.85 1.25 5.48
N VAL A 72 0.29 1.59 4.90
CA VAL A 72 1.59 1.39 5.51
C VAL A 72 2.48 2.59 5.23
N ALA A 73 3.16 3.09 6.26
CA ALA A 73 4.19 4.10 6.12
C ALA A 73 5.59 3.47 6.19
N ILE A 74 6.47 3.98 5.35
CA ILE A 74 7.92 3.69 5.37
C ILE A 74 8.62 4.96 5.79
N VAL A 75 9.22 4.95 6.96
CA VAL A 75 10.05 6.05 7.48
C VAL A 75 11.50 5.68 7.33
N MET A 76 12.30 6.55 6.75
CA MET A 76 13.72 6.33 6.50
C MET A 76 14.50 7.65 6.62
N PRO A 77 15.85 7.61 6.76
CA PRO A 77 16.66 8.82 6.73
C PRO A 77 16.42 9.61 5.44
N GLY A 78 16.33 10.91 5.55
CA GLY A 78 16.33 11.80 4.39
C GLY A 78 17.68 11.74 3.66
N VAL A 79 17.68 12.07 2.39
CA VAL A 79 18.91 12.25 1.61
C VAL A 79 19.39 13.67 1.79
N GLU A 80 20.65 13.83 2.19
CA GLU A 80 21.32 15.13 2.31
C GLU A 80 21.25 15.89 0.97
N ARG A 81 20.68 17.07 1.00
CA ARG A 81 20.68 18.00 -0.15
C ARG A 81 21.27 19.31 0.34
N ASP A 82 22.37 19.69 -0.28
CA ASP A 82 23.01 21.02 -0.19
C ASP A 82 22.64 21.87 1.06
N ASP A 83 23.32 21.60 2.20
CA ASP A 83 23.27 22.39 3.45
C ASP A 83 21.90 22.52 4.18
N GLU A 84 20.87 21.78 3.77
CA GLU A 84 19.64 21.71 4.54
C GLU A 84 19.66 20.55 5.54
N PRO A 85 19.10 20.76 6.77
CA PRO A 85 18.98 19.66 7.73
C PRO A 85 18.08 18.55 7.13
N THR A 86 18.62 17.33 7.08
CA THR A 86 17.91 16.18 6.56
C THR A 86 16.75 15.80 7.46
N SER A 87 15.53 16.13 7.03
CA SER A 87 14.32 15.59 7.64
C SER A 87 14.14 14.12 7.24
N PRO A 88 13.68 13.25 8.14
CA PRO A 88 13.31 11.89 7.76
C PRO A 88 12.31 11.91 6.60
N ALA A 89 12.53 11.04 5.62
CA ALA A 89 11.57 10.83 4.55
C ALA A 89 10.49 9.84 4.99
N CYS A 90 9.24 10.14 4.66
CA CYS A 90 8.11 9.28 4.96
C CYS A 90 7.28 9.03 3.69
N TRP A 91 7.11 7.76 3.35
CA TRP A 91 6.38 7.32 2.16
C TRP A 91 5.23 6.42 2.56
N ALA A 92 4.02 6.75 2.12
CA ALA A 92 2.82 5.98 2.40
C ALA A 92 2.36 5.17 1.18
N PHE A 93 1.81 4.00 1.46
CA PHE A 93 1.13 3.11 0.52
C PHE A 93 -0.25 2.81 1.06
N THR A 94 -1.26 2.89 0.20
CA THR A 94 -2.67 2.74 0.55
C THR A 94 -3.39 1.85 -0.46
N GLY A 95 -4.71 1.66 -0.33
CA GLY A 95 -5.52 0.93 -1.30
C GLY A 95 -5.65 -0.56 -1.01
N PHE A 96 -5.47 -0.96 0.24
CA PHE A 96 -5.74 -2.30 0.77
C PHE A 96 -6.46 -2.18 2.12
N ASP A 97 -7.05 -3.27 2.59
CA ASP A 97 -7.84 -3.28 3.82
C ASP A 97 -6.94 -3.35 5.06
N TRP A 98 -5.93 -4.21 5.04
CA TRP A 98 -5.00 -4.41 6.15
C TRP A 98 -3.60 -4.80 5.67
N VAL A 99 -2.58 -4.53 6.51
CA VAL A 99 -1.19 -4.95 6.32
C VAL A 99 -0.68 -5.66 7.57
N GLU A 100 -0.02 -6.80 7.38
CA GLU A 100 0.58 -7.57 8.46
C GLU A 100 2.07 -7.24 8.58
N VAL A 101 2.38 -6.12 9.26
CA VAL A 101 3.77 -5.63 9.42
C VAL A 101 4.62 -6.62 10.21
N GLY A 102 4.05 -7.29 11.21
CA GLY A 102 4.74 -8.31 12.00
C GLY A 102 5.25 -9.50 11.17
N ALA A 103 4.56 -9.83 10.07
CA ALA A 103 4.93 -10.91 9.15
C ALA A 103 5.76 -10.43 7.95
N ALA A 104 6.15 -9.15 7.90
CA ALA A 104 6.98 -8.61 6.83
C ALA A 104 8.32 -9.31 6.75
N THR A 105 8.80 -9.56 5.54
CA THR A 105 10.15 -10.06 5.28
C THR A 105 11.00 -9.01 4.56
N ALA A 106 12.31 -9.09 4.75
CA ALA A 106 13.26 -8.15 4.16
C ALA A 106 14.43 -8.90 3.54
N GLU A 107 14.79 -8.54 2.32
CA GLU A 107 15.94 -9.03 1.59
C GLU A 107 16.81 -7.83 1.16
N TYR A 108 18.11 -7.91 1.36
CA TYR A 108 19.04 -6.85 0.98
C TYR A 108 19.93 -7.28 -0.19
N ASP A 109 19.96 -6.45 -1.22
CA ASP A 109 20.85 -6.57 -2.36
C ASP A 109 21.74 -5.29 -2.44
N PRO A 110 23.09 -5.42 -2.37
CA PRO A 110 23.99 -4.26 -2.43
C PRO A 110 23.81 -3.38 -3.67
N ALA A 111 23.34 -3.95 -4.77
CA ALA A 111 23.14 -3.22 -6.04
C ALA A 111 21.74 -2.59 -6.15
N GLN A 112 20.73 -3.20 -5.50
CA GLN A 112 19.33 -2.82 -5.66
C GLN A 112 18.69 -2.25 -4.40
N GLY A 113 19.36 -2.35 -3.24
CA GLY A 113 18.84 -1.89 -1.96
C GLY A 113 17.99 -2.93 -1.22
N LEU A 114 17.15 -2.47 -0.30
CA LEU A 114 16.30 -3.29 0.54
C LEU A 114 14.99 -3.62 -0.18
N LEU A 115 14.64 -4.89 -0.27
CA LEU A 115 13.33 -5.34 -0.72
C LEU A 115 12.51 -5.76 0.49
N LEU A 116 11.41 -5.07 0.75
CA LEU A 116 10.40 -5.46 1.73
C LEU A 116 9.26 -6.20 1.02
N THR A 117 8.78 -7.26 1.66
CA THR A 117 7.58 -7.99 1.23
C THR A 117 6.60 -8.01 2.40
N LEU A 118 5.45 -7.37 2.21
CA LEU A 118 4.43 -7.12 3.22
C LEU A 118 3.17 -7.89 2.84
N PRO A 119 2.72 -8.87 3.64
CA PRO A 119 1.41 -9.47 3.44
C PRO A 119 0.33 -8.42 3.62
N ILE A 120 -0.60 -8.35 2.67
CA ILE A 120 -1.76 -7.46 2.72
C ILE A 120 -3.05 -8.23 2.51
N SER A 121 -4.14 -7.65 2.95
CA SER A 121 -5.50 -8.12 2.64
C SER A 121 -6.28 -7.05 1.90
N ARG A 122 -7.35 -7.49 1.24
CA ARG A 122 -8.34 -6.63 0.60
C ARG A 122 -9.72 -6.98 1.14
N TRP A 123 -10.60 -5.99 1.19
CA TRP A 123 -12.00 -6.21 1.49
C TRP A 123 -12.69 -6.87 0.30
N GLU A 124 -13.44 -7.93 0.56
CA GLU A 124 -14.26 -8.63 -0.43
C GLU A 124 -15.73 -8.39 -0.12
N GLU A 125 -16.37 -7.54 -0.92
CA GLU A 125 -17.72 -7.05 -0.71
C GLU A 125 -18.76 -8.18 -0.70
N GLU A 126 -18.63 -9.14 -1.63
CA GLU A 126 -19.57 -10.26 -1.73
C GLU A 126 -19.58 -11.15 -0.49
N ARG A 127 -18.43 -11.26 0.20
CA ARG A 127 -18.27 -12.09 1.40
C ARG A 127 -18.22 -11.27 2.68
N GLN A 128 -18.29 -9.94 2.58
CA GLN A 128 -18.24 -9.01 3.72
C GLN A 128 -17.08 -9.34 4.67
N ARG A 129 -15.89 -9.57 4.12
CA ARG A 129 -14.69 -9.91 4.91
C ARG A 129 -13.40 -9.55 4.21
N SER A 130 -12.36 -9.35 5.01
CA SER A 130 -10.97 -9.29 4.52
C SER A 130 -10.50 -10.65 4.00
N VAL A 131 -9.84 -10.65 2.85
CA VAL A 131 -9.20 -11.81 2.25
C VAL A 131 -7.75 -11.50 1.91
N PRO A 132 -6.84 -12.49 2.02
CA PRO A 132 -5.45 -12.29 1.58
C PRO A 132 -5.37 -11.83 0.13
N ALA A 133 -4.47 -10.91 -0.13
CA ALA A 133 -4.16 -10.41 -1.47
C ALA A 133 -2.69 -10.71 -1.84
N ALA A 134 -2.31 -10.39 -3.07
CA ALA A 134 -0.90 -10.45 -3.45
C ALA A 134 -0.09 -9.51 -2.55
N PRO A 135 1.06 -9.94 -2.01
CA PRO A 135 1.83 -9.14 -1.08
C PRO A 135 2.33 -7.85 -1.73
N LEU A 136 2.33 -6.77 -0.96
CA LEU A 136 2.95 -5.51 -1.36
C LEU A 136 4.47 -5.67 -1.28
N ARG A 137 5.16 -5.46 -2.40
CA ARG A 137 6.62 -5.53 -2.47
C ARG A 137 7.18 -4.14 -2.74
N ILE A 138 8.06 -3.69 -1.87
CA ILE A 138 8.62 -2.33 -1.88
C ILE A 138 10.14 -2.42 -1.96
N ARG A 139 10.72 -1.76 -2.95
CA ARG A 139 12.17 -1.60 -3.08
C ARG A 139 12.57 -0.24 -2.49
N ILE A 140 13.57 -0.23 -1.62
CA ILE A 140 14.09 0.97 -0.96
C ILE A 140 15.57 1.11 -1.29
N ASP A 141 15.93 2.18 -1.99
CA ASP A 141 17.32 2.61 -2.20
C ASP A 141 17.63 3.76 -1.22
N LEU A 142 18.20 3.41 -0.07
CA LEU A 142 18.54 4.39 0.97
C LEU A 142 19.55 5.44 0.51
N ARG A 143 20.45 5.07 -0.42
CA ARG A 143 21.46 6.02 -0.93
C ARG A 143 20.84 7.11 -1.79
N ARG A 144 19.75 6.81 -2.47
CA ARG A 144 19.05 7.76 -3.34
C ARG A 144 17.77 8.31 -2.71
N GLY A 145 17.41 7.84 -1.52
CA GLY A 145 16.13 8.19 -0.88
C GLY A 145 14.91 7.77 -1.69
N ARG A 146 15.03 6.68 -2.46
CA ARG A 146 14.01 6.27 -3.40
C ARG A 146 13.28 5.04 -2.92
N VAL A 147 11.96 5.06 -3.10
CA VAL A 147 11.06 3.97 -2.75
C VAL A 147 10.18 3.66 -3.96
N ASP A 148 10.13 2.39 -4.37
CA ASP A 148 9.37 1.95 -5.53
C ASP A 148 8.57 0.68 -5.21
N VAL A 149 7.38 0.54 -5.79
CA VAL A 149 6.62 -0.73 -5.77
C VAL A 149 7.23 -1.68 -6.79
N VAL A 150 7.55 -2.90 -6.37
CA VAL A 150 8.13 -3.95 -7.23
C VAL A 150 7.09 -5.04 -7.48
N GLY A 151 6.60 -5.12 -8.69
CA GLY A 151 5.80 -6.26 -9.15
C GLY A 151 4.41 -6.36 -8.55
N SER A 152 3.48 -5.57 -9.06
CA SER A 152 2.09 -5.95 -9.23
C SER A 152 1.59 -5.42 -10.58
N VAL A 153 2.28 -5.84 -11.63
CA VAL A 153 1.69 -5.68 -12.97
C VAL A 153 0.90 -6.96 -13.23
N ASN A 154 -0.33 -7.01 -12.79
CA ASN A 154 -1.29 -7.85 -13.46
C ASN A 154 -1.51 -7.22 -14.84
N ARG A 155 -0.91 -7.87 -15.84
CA ARG A 155 -1.28 -7.67 -17.25
C ARG A 155 -2.66 -8.26 -17.49
#